data_177413509373383c883372c3a1c26e39
#
_entry.id   177413509373383c883372c3a1c26e39
#
_cell.length_a   1.000
_cell.length_b   1.000
_cell.length_c   1.000
_cell.angle_alpha   90.00
_cell.angle_beta   90.00
_cell.angle_gamma   90.00
#
_symmetry.space_group_name_H-M   'P 1'
#
loop_
_entity.id
_entity.type
_entity.pdbx_description
1 polymer ?
#
loop_
_entity_poly.entity_id
_entity_poly.type
_entity_poly.pdbx_seq_one_letter_code
_entity_poly.pdbx_strand_id
1 'polypeptide(L)'
;MIKDLLTIVIPCKNEMELIDLTLSLINKQEGISGTRVIIADSSDDSTRDIILSGGHDNLNITIIDGGYPSVARNKGSELCTTPYILFLDADIFLIDNTTIKKCMDIIQKQSLELLTCKFRCEGRYSFVFPIFEFFRDLSIRYSPCAIGGFMLFEYDTFIRVGGFDDEDKFAEDFHLSSKISPKLFKVVNKKIYTTARRFKKKGLFYMVKVAILSIMNKNNPAFFKYDHNYWL
;
A
#
# COMPACT_ATOMS: atom_id res chain seq x y z
N MET A 1 19.53 3.07 -11.27
CA MET A 1 19.14 1.78 -10.62
C MET A 1 17.90 2.03 -9.78
N ILE A 2 17.12 0.99 -9.39
CA ILE A 2 15.89 1.21 -8.59
C ILE A 2 16.19 1.95 -7.29
N LYS A 3 17.29 1.66 -6.61
CA LYS A 3 17.71 2.31 -5.36
C LYS A 3 17.82 3.84 -5.42
N ASP A 4 18.12 4.38 -6.61
CA ASP A 4 18.26 5.83 -6.79
C ASP A 4 16.92 6.50 -7.13
N LEU A 5 15.89 5.70 -7.38
CA LEU A 5 14.58 6.14 -7.85
C LEU A 5 13.45 5.86 -6.89
N LEU A 6 13.58 4.87 -6.00
CA LEU A 6 12.49 4.35 -5.19
C LEU A 6 12.84 4.24 -3.72
N THR A 7 11.95 4.76 -2.87
CA THR A 7 11.89 4.45 -1.43
C THR A 7 10.62 3.65 -1.18
N ILE A 8 10.72 2.58 -0.39
CA ILE A 8 9.58 1.76 0.04
C ILE A 8 9.26 2.10 1.49
N VAL A 9 7.99 2.35 1.80
CA VAL A 9 7.49 2.59 3.15
C VAL A 9 6.50 1.51 3.53
N ILE A 10 6.75 0.84 4.64
CA ILE A 10 5.94 -0.28 5.16
C ILE A 10 5.38 0.12 6.52
N PRO A 11 4.09 0.48 6.63
CA PRO A 11 3.43 0.55 7.92
C PRO A 11 3.30 -0.86 8.49
N CYS A 12 3.70 -1.06 9.74
CA CYS A 12 3.74 -2.37 10.37
C CYS A 12 3.15 -2.34 11.78
N LYS A 13 2.29 -3.32 12.09
CA LYS A 13 1.77 -3.56 13.43
C LYS A 13 1.40 -5.01 13.63
N ASN A 14 2.11 -5.70 14.54
CA ASN A 14 1.84 -7.08 14.94
C ASN A 14 1.78 -8.05 13.73
N GLU A 15 2.85 -8.03 12.93
CA GLU A 15 2.99 -8.85 11.73
C GLU A 15 4.11 -9.90 11.86
N MET A 16 4.40 -10.38 13.08
CA MET A 16 5.49 -11.33 13.33
C MET A 16 5.39 -12.61 12.48
N GLU A 17 4.19 -13.01 12.06
CA GLU A 17 3.99 -14.21 11.23
C GLU A 17 4.29 -13.97 9.74
N LEU A 18 4.26 -12.71 9.26
CA LEU A 18 4.24 -12.41 7.83
C LEU A 18 5.37 -11.49 7.37
N ILE A 19 5.89 -10.66 8.25
CA ILE A 19 6.86 -9.62 7.88
C ILE A 19 8.12 -10.18 7.24
N ASP A 20 8.64 -11.30 7.73
CA ASP A 20 9.82 -11.94 7.16
C ASP A 20 9.58 -12.41 5.74
N LEU A 21 8.43 -13.03 5.46
CA LEU A 21 8.04 -13.45 4.12
C LEU A 21 7.90 -12.24 3.19
N THR A 22 7.25 -11.17 3.65
CA THR A 22 7.09 -9.93 2.87
C THR A 22 8.45 -9.34 2.51
N LEU A 23 9.35 -9.18 3.48
CA LEU A 23 10.70 -8.65 3.24
C LEU A 23 11.53 -9.59 2.35
N SER A 24 11.44 -10.91 2.53
CA SER A 24 12.10 -11.90 1.68
C SER A 24 11.65 -11.79 0.22
N LEU A 25 10.36 -11.55 -0.04
CA LEU A 25 9.83 -11.38 -1.40
C LEU A 25 10.22 -10.03 -2.02
N ILE A 26 10.33 -8.97 -1.22
CA ILE A 26 10.90 -7.69 -1.67
C ILE A 26 12.38 -7.86 -1.99
N ASN A 27 13.15 -8.53 -1.13
CA ASN A 27 14.59 -8.77 -1.29
C ASN A 27 14.94 -9.53 -2.57
N LYS A 28 13.99 -10.31 -3.11
CA LYS A 28 14.12 -11.07 -4.36
C LYS A 28 13.70 -10.30 -5.61
N GLN A 29 13.19 -9.06 -5.47
CA GLN A 29 12.74 -8.29 -6.63
C GLN A 29 13.94 -7.88 -7.52
N GLU A 30 13.72 -7.93 -8.82
CA GLU A 30 14.74 -7.58 -9.83
C GLU A 30 15.17 -6.12 -9.70
N GLY A 31 16.48 -5.90 -9.53
CA GLY A 31 17.09 -4.57 -9.42
C GLY A 31 16.90 -3.87 -8.08
N ILE A 32 16.41 -4.57 -7.04
CA ILE A 32 16.08 -4.00 -5.72
C ILE A 32 17.31 -3.64 -4.89
N SER A 33 18.48 -4.17 -5.21
CA SER A 33 19.69 -4.08 -4.38
C SER A 33 20.03 -2.63 -3.98
N GLY A 34 20.18 -2.42 -2.67
CA GLY A 34 20.45 -1.13 -2.05
C GLY A 34 19.24 -0.21 -1.94
N THR A 35 18.02 -0.66 -2.32
CA THR A 35 16.80 0.14 -2.20
C THR A 35 16.48 0.40 -0.73
N ARG A 36 16.16 1.66 -0.41
CA ARG A 36 15.74 2.06 0.93
C ARG A 36 14.35 1.52 1.24
N VAL A 37 14.24 0.83 2.38
CA VAL A 37 12.97 0.34 2.94
C VAL A 37 12.82 0.92 4.34
N ILE A 38 11.77 1.72 4.55
CA ILE A 38 11.46 2.34 5.83
C ILE A 38 10.28 1.58 6.42
N ILE A 39 10.49 0.96 7.58
CA ILE A 39 9.45 0.22 8.30
C ILE A 39 8.99 1.10 9.45
N ALA A 40 7.76 1.63 9.37
CA ALA A 40 7.14 2.41 10.43
C ALA A 40 6.36 1.45 11.34
N ASP A 41 7.04 1.00 12.40
CA ASP A 41 6.60 -0.09 13.26
C ASP A 41 5.89 0.41 14.51
N SER A 42 4.72 -0.18 14.79
CA SER A 42 3.89 0.07 15.99
C SER A 42 3.57 -1.22 16.74
N SER A 43 4.40 -2.25 16.54
CA SER A 43 4.17 -3.57 17.11
C SER A 43 4.50 -3.64 18.60
N ASP A 44 3.76 -4.45 19.31
CA ASP A 44 3.97 -4.85 20.71
C ASP A 44 4.27 -6.36 20.84
N ASP A 45 4.43 -7.04 19.68
CA ASP A 45 4.87 -8.44 19.55
C ASP A 45 6.33 -8.53 19.08
N SER A 46 6.79 -9.72 18.68
CA SER A 46 8.17 -9.96 18.20
C SER A 46 8.43 -9.49 16.75
N THR A 47 7.55 -8.71 16.15
CA THR A 47 7.72 -8.23 14.75
C THR A 47 9.06 -7.52 14.56
N ARG A 48 9.41 -6.59 15.46
CA ARG A 48 10.66 -5.81 15.39
C ARG A 48 11.90 -6.68 15.47
N ASP A 49 11.89 -7.67 16.36
CA ASP A 49 13.02 -8.61 16.53
C ASP A 49 13.23 -9.44 15.27
N ILE A 50 12.14 -9.87 14.61
CA ILE A 50 12.19 -10.62 13.36
C ILE A 50 12.80 -9.75 12.25
N ILE A 51 12.42 -8.48 12.12
CA ILE A 51 12.99 -7.57 11.13
C ILE A 51 14.50 -7.39 11.39
N LEU A 52 14.91 -7.23 12.64
CA LEU A 52 16.31 -7.06 13.04
C LEU A 52 17.14 -8.32 12.92
N SER A 53 16.53 -9.51 12.92
CA SER A 53 17.25 -10.79 12.76
C SER A 53 17.96 -10.93 11.42
N GLY A 54 17.61 -10.09 10.44
CA GLY A 54 18.32 -9.96 9.17
C GLY A 54 17.84 -10.95 8.09
N GLY A 55 18.73 -11.22 7.12
CA GLY A 55 18.40 -12.10 5.98
C GLY A 55 17.90 -11.36 4.74
N HIS A 56 17.90 -10.00 4.77
CA HIS A 56 17.41 -9.15 3.68
C HIS A 56 18.50 -8.23 3.13
N ASP A 57 19.68 -8.77 2.85
CA ASP A 57 20.93 -8.03 2.57
C ASP A 57 20.87 -7.13 1.32
N ASN A 58 19.93 -7.37 0.42
CA ASN A 58 19.72 -6.50 -0.73
C ASN A 58 18.91 -5.22 -0.37
N LEU A 59 18.37 -5.10 0.84
CA LEU A 59 17.56 -3.97 1.26
C LEU A 59 18.32 -3.09 2.26
N ASN A 60 18.15 -1.78 2.12
CA ASN A 60 18.64 -0.83 3.12
C ASN A 60 17.48 -0.50 4.07
N ILE A 61 17.32 -1.32 5.13
CA ILE A 61 16.19 -1.24 6.05
C ILE A 61 16.47 -0.21 7.15
N THR A 62 15.50 0.66 7.38
CA THR A 62 15.45 1.59 8.52
C THR A 62 14.13 1.40 9.25
N ILE A 63 14.16 1.19 10.56
CA ILE A 63 12.96 1.06 11.39
C ILE A 63 12.73 2.38 12.12
N ILE A 64 11.51 2.87 12.07
CA ILE A 64 11.06 4.07 12.80
C ILE A 64 9.80 3.75 13.60
N ASP A 65 9.45 4.60 14.56
CA ASP A 65 8.20 4.46 15.30
C ASP A 65 7.02 4.85 14.41
N GLY A 66 6.05 3.96 14.30
CA GLY A 66 4.88 4.12 13.45
C GLY A 66 3.75 4.93 14.08
N GLY A 67 2.54 4.37 14.05
CA GLY A 67 1.29 4.95 14.51
C GLY A 67 0.10 4.27 13.82
N TYR A 68 -1.03 4.98 13.67
CA TYR A 68 -2.06 4.56 12.73
C TYR A 68 -1.50 4.51 11.31
N PRO A 69 -2.09 3.72 10.38
CA PRO A 69 -1.51 3.53 9.04
C PRO A 69 -1.24 4.83 8.27
N SER A 70 -2.11 5.84 8.35
CA SER A 70 -1.90 7.17 7.77
C SER A 70 -0.65 7.84 8.35
N VAL A 71 -0.55 7.91 9.68
CA VAL A 71 0.59 8.50 10.41
C VAL A 71 1.90 7.75 10.10
N ALA A 72 1.85 6.40 10.12
CA ALA A 72 3.02 5.57 9.85
C ALA A 72 3.57 5.80 8.43
N ARG A 73 2.68 5.89 7.43
CA ARG A 73 3.07 6.17 6.04
C ARG A 73 3.61 7.58 5.87
N ASN A 74 3.01 8.59 6.51
CA ASN A 74 3.51 9.96 6.46
C ASN A 74 4.89 10.07 7.09
N LYS A 75 5.11 9.56 8.31
CA LYS A 75 6.43 9.53 8.96
C LYS A 75 7.49 8.85 8.10
N GLY A 76 7.14 7.71 7.47
CA GLY A 76 8.03 7.03 6.54
C GLY A 76 8.34 7.89 5.31
N SER A 77 7.35 8.62 4.80
CA SER A 77 7.53 9.47 3.62
C SER A 77 8.45 10.67 3.87
N GLU A 78 8.53 11.20 5.08
CA GLU A 78 9.44 12.29 5.46
C GLU A 78 10.92 11.93 5.25
N LEU A 79 11.24 10.63 5.28
CA LEU A 79 12.59 10.12 5.02
C LEU A 79 12.82 9.77 3.54
N CYS A 80 11.84 9.99 2.67
CA CYS A 80 11.98 9.75 1.24
C CYS A 80 12.89 10.80 0.60
N THR A 81 13.90 10.34 -0.15
CA THR A 81 14.82 11.21 -0.87
C THR A 81 14.88 10.87 -2.36
N THR A 82 13.96 10.02 -2.81
CA THR A 82 13.90 9.50 -4.19
C THR A 82 12.68 10.03 -4.94
N PRO A 83 12.71 10.08 -6.28
CA PRO A 83 11.58 10.60 -7.07
C PRO A 83 10.28 9.83 -6.94
N TYR A 84 10.34 8.57 -6.49
CA TYR A 84 9.17 7.71 -6.32
C TYR A 84 9.13 7.11 -4.92
N ILE A 85 7.92 6.94 -4.40
CA ILE A 85 7.65 6.30 -3.12
C ILE A 85 6.62 5.19 -3.31
N LEU A 86 6.91 4.01 -2.76
CA LEU A 86 5.98 2.88 -2.72
C LEU A 86 5.52 2.67 -1.28
N PHE A 87 4.24 2.87 -1.03
CA PHE A 87 3.60 2.39 0.20
C PHE A 87 3.18 0.94 -0.01
N LEU A 88 3.68 0.05 0.85
CA LEU A 88 3.47 -1.40 0.77
C LEU A 88 3.11 -1.93 2.15
N ASP A 89 1.95 -2.59 2.29
CA ASP A 89 1.57 -3.17 3.59
C ASP A 89 2.41 -4.40 3.91
N ALA A 90 2.60 -4.65 5.21
CA ALA A 90 3.44 -5.72 5.74
C ALA A 90 2.92 -7.14 5.45
N ASP A 91 1.69 -7.29 4.95
CA ASP A 91 1.07 -8.56 4.55
C ASP A 91 0.87 -8.69 3.02
N ILE A 92 1.67 -7.97 2.23
CA ILE A 92 1.64 -8.02 0.75
C ILE A 92 2.78 -8.88 0.22
N PHE A 93 2.43 -9.84 -0.61
CA PHE A 93 3.37 -10.81 -1.17
C PHE A 93 3.58 -10.57 -2.66
N LEU A 94 4.79 -10.12 -3.02
CA LEU A 94 5.25 -9.87 -4.39
C LEU A 94 5.88 -11.13 -4.97
N ILE A 95 5.08 -12.15 -5.29
CA ILE A 95 5.57 -13.46 -5.75
C ILE A 95 6.32 -13.37 -7.09
N ASP A 96 5.86 -12.51 -8.00
CA ASP A 96 6.57 -12.23 -9.26
C ASP A 96 7.72 -11.25 -8.98
N ASN A 97 8.96 -11.71 -9.12
CA ASN A 97 10.16 -10.93 -8.83
C ASN A 97 10.40 -9.73 -9.77
N THR A 98 9.61 -9.58 -10.81
CA THR A 98 9.68 -8.44 -11.74
C THR A 98 8.64 -7.35 -11.44
N THR A 99 7.85 -7.49 -10.38
CA THR A 99 6.70 -6.62 -10.11
C THR A 99 7.13 -5.16 -9.91
N ILE A 100 8.07 -4.90 -9.00
CA ILE A 100 8.53 -3.53 -8.72
C ILE A 100 9.14 -2.91 -9.97
N LYS A 101 10.06 -3.61 -10.64
CA LYS A 101 10.72 -3.11 -11.87
C LYS A 101 9.69 -2.72 -12.93
N LYS A 102 8.74 -3.61 -13.25
CA LYS A 102 7.70 -3.32 -14.24
C LYS A 102 6.79 -2.16 -13.85
N CYS A 103 6.47 -2.01 -12.55
CA CYS A 103 5.71 -0.87 -12.08
C CYS A 103 6.51 0.43 -12.23
N MET A 104 7.80 0.43 -11.90
CA MET A 104 8.70 1.57 -12.11
C MET A 104 8.81 1.96 -13.58
N ASP A 105 9.01 0.98 -14.48
CA ASP A 105 9.07 1.22 -15.92
C ASP A 105 7.77 1.85 -16.47
N ILE A 106 6.61 1.41 -15.96
CA ILE A 106 5.31 1.90 -16.41
C ILE A 106 5.05 3.32 -15.90
N ILE A 107 5.29 3.59 -14.61
CA ILE A 107 5.03 4.93 -14.04
C ILE A 107 5.89 5.99 -14.73
N GLN A 108 7.17 5.69 -14.97
CA GLN A 108 8.09 6.59 -15.65
C GLN A 108 7.72 6.79 -17.13
N LYS A 109 7.53 5.68 -17.88
CA LYS A 109 7.27 5.75 -19.33
C LYS A 109 5.96 6.48 -19.66
N GLN A 110 4.97 6.40 -18.78
CA GLN A 110 3.64 7.00 -18.98
C GLN A 110 3.44 8.29 -18.20
N SER A 111 4.47 8.75 -17.46
CA SER A 111 4.41 9.95 -16.60
C SER A 111 3.18 9.94 -15.71
N LEU A 112 2.94 8.80 -15.01
CA LEU A 112 1.81 8.66 -14.12
C LEU A 112 2.15 9.24 -12.74
N GLU A 113 1.13 9.71 -12.04
CA GLU A 113 1.23 10.23 -10.67
C GLU A 113 1.05 9.12 -9.62
N LEU A 114 0.19 8.16 -9.91
CA LEU A 114 -0.11 7.03 -9.02
C LEU A 114 -0.36 5.76 -9.81
N LEU A 115 0.17 4.66 -9.29
CA LEU A 115 -0.02 3.34 -9.85
C LEU A 115 -0.30 2.33 -8.73
N THR A 116 -1.16 1.35 -8.99
CA THR A 116 -1.40 0.20 -8.13
C THR A 116 -1.45 -1.09 -8.94
N CYS A 117 -1.46 -2.23 -8.26
CA CYS A 117 -1.53 -3.55 -8.86
C CYS A 117 -2.92 -4.21 -8.66
N LYS A 118 -3.11 -5.39 -9.24
CA LYS A 118 -4.27 -6.24 -9.00
C LYS A 118 -4.04 -7.10 -7.78
N PHE A 119 -4.96 -7.05 -6.83
CA PHE A 119 -4.89 -7.83 -5.59
C PHE A 119 -5.49 -9.21 -5.77
N ARG A 120 -4.93 -10.17 -5.07
CA ARG A 120 -5.42 -11.55 -4.98
C ARG A 120 -5.29 -12.04 -3.54
N CYS A 121 -6.16 -12.94 -3.15
CA CYS A 121 -5.98 -13.75 -1.95
C CYS A 121 -6.33 -15.21 -2.27
N GLU A 122 -5.86 -16.11 -1.46
CA GLU A 122 -6.14 -17.53 -1.61
C GLU A 122 -7.37 -17.97 -0.81
N GLY A 123 -7.89 -19.17 -1.14
CA GLY A 123 -8.96 -19.82 -0.43
C GLY A 123 -10.36 -19.27 -0.75
N ARG A 124 -11.27 -19.37 0.24
CA ARG A 124 -12.71 -19.09 0.09
C ARG A 124 -13.02 -17.69 -0.47
N TYR A 125 -12.17 -16.71 -0.24
CA TYR A 125 -12.40 -15.32 -0.64
C TYR A 125 -11.66 -14.93 -1.93
N SER A 126 -11.09 -15.88 -2.67
CA SER A 126 -10.33 -15.62 -3.91
C SER A 126 -11.10 -14.87 -4.98
N PHE A 127 -12.44 -14.99 -4.99
CA PHE A 127 -13.31 -14.31 -5.95
C PHE A 127 -13.58 -12.83 -5.61
N VAL A 128 -13.28 -12.39 -4.37
CA VAL A 128 -13.66 -11.05 -3.89
C VAL A 128 -12.91 -9.95 -4.63
N PHE A 129 -11.57 -10.09 -4.74
CA PHE A 129 -10.76 -9.08 -5.41
C PHE A 129 -11.08 -8.94 -6.91
N PRO A 130 -11.26 -10.01 -7.71
CA PRO A 130 -11.71 -9.87 -9.09
C PRO A 130 -13.03 -9.12 -9.25
N ILE A 131 -14.01 -9.37 -8.37
CA ILE A 131 -15.29 -8.64 -8.37
C ILE A 131 -15.07 -7.17 -8.01
N PHE A 132 -14.32 -6.88 -6.94
CA PHE A 132 -13.98 -5.52 -6.56
C PHE A 132 -13.26 -4.77 -7.68
N GLU A 133 -12.28 -5.41 -8.34
CA GLU A 133 -11.54 -4.84 -9.46
C GLU A 133 -12.46 -4.49 -10.64
N PHE A 134 -13.43 -5.33 -10.95
CA PHE A 134 -14.40 -5.05 -12.01
C PHE A 134 -15.16 -3.73 -11.72
N PHE A 135 -15.68 -3.55 -10.51
CA PHE A 135 -16.37 -2.32 -10.13
C PHE A 135 -15.42 -1.11 -10.05
N ARG A 136 -14.22 -1.31 -9.51
CA ARG A 136 -13.17 -0.27 -9.49
C ARG A 136 -12.83 0.19 -10.91
N ASP A 137 -12.57 -0.73 -11.83
CA ASP A 137 -12.18 -0.42 -13.20
C ASP A 137 -13.31 0.36 -13.93
N LEU A 138 -14.57 0.10 -13.55
CA LEU A 138 -15.72 0.88 -14.05
C LEU A 138 -15.75 2.29 -13.46
N SER A 139 -15.35 2.46 -12.19
CA SER A 139 -15.39 3.73 -11.44
C SER A 139 -14.15 4.61 -11.64
N ILE A 140 -13.05 4.06 -12.14
CA ILE A 140 -11.75 4.76 -12.28
C ILE A 140 -11.87 6.09 -13.03
N ARG A 141 -12.76 6.17 -14.03
CA ARG A 141 -12.98 7.39 -14.81
C ARG A 141 -13.50 8.57 -13.97
N TYR A 142 -14.09 8.26 -12.82
CA TYR A 142 -14.71 9.26 -11.94
C TYR A 142 -13.91 9.49 -10.66
N SER A 143 -13.24 8.44 -10.18
CA SER A 143 -12.45 8.49 -8.96
C SER A 143 -11.41 7.37 -8.97
N PRO A 144 -10.11 7.69 -9.04
CA PRO A 144 -9.06 6.74 -8.76
C PRO A 144 -9.26 6.06 -7.40
N CYS A 145 -9.03 4.76 -7.37
CA CYS A 145 -9.12 3.96 -6.15
C CYS A 145 -7.94 3.00 -6.11
N ALA A 146 -6.93 3.36 -5.35
CA ALA A 146 -5.84 2.46 -4.99
C ALA A 146 -6.17 1.76 -3.67
N ILE A 147 -5.70 0.53 -3.50
CA ILE A 147 -5.75 -0.19 -2.23
C ILE A 147 -4.43 0.06 -1.51
N GLY A 148 -4.47 0.41 -0.23
CA GLY A 148 -3.33 0.80 0.59
C GLY A 148 -2.14 -0.16 0.57
N GLY A 149 -2.41 -1.45 0.35
CA GLY A 149 -1.40 -2.48 0.30
C GLY A 149 -0.34 -2.32 -0.82
N PHE A 150 -0.59 -1.54 -1.88
CA PHE A 150 0.40 -1.22 -2.92
C PHE A 150 0.03 0.09 -3.60
N MET A 151 0.70 1.18 -3.25
CA MET A 151 0.52 2.51 -3.85
C MET A 151 1.88 3.08 -4.25
N LEU A 152 2.18 3.07 -5.55
CA LEU A 152 3.41 3.67 -6.09
C LEU A 152 3.10 5.08 -6.60
N PHE A 153 3.65 6.08 -5.92
CA PHE A 153 3.50 7.50 -6.23
C PHE A 153 4.77 8.09 -6.85
N GLU A 154 4.60 9.06 -7.73
CA GLU A 154 5.58 10.12 -7.90
C GLU A 154 5.62 10.96 -6.61
N TYR A 155 6.81 11.16 -6.03
CA TYR A 155 6.92 11.73 -4.68
C TYR A 155 6.46 13.20 -4.62
N ASP A 156 6.78 14.01 -5.63
CA ASP A 156 6.33 15.41 -5.69
C ASP A 156 4.80 15.50 -5.74
N THR A 157 4.16 14.59 -6.45
CA THR A 157 2.70 14.47 -6.44
C THR A 157 2.15 14.11 -5.08
N PHE A 158 2.74 13.13 -4.38
CA PHE A 158 2.34 12.75 -3.02
C PHE A 158 2.37 13.97 -2.08
N ILE A 159 3.44 14.77 -2.14
CA ILE A 159 3.57 16.01 -1.36
C ILE A 159 2.53 17.04 -1.79
N ARG A 160 2.36 17.26 -3.09
CA ARG A 160 1.41 18.25 -3.66
C ARG A 160 -0.02 18.00 -3.25
N VAL A 161 -0.46 16.74 -3.15
CA VAL A 161 -1.82 16.39 -2.71
C VAL A 161 -1.99 16.37 -1.19
N GLY A 162 -0.91 16.65 -0.43
CA GLY A 162 -0.91 16.79 1.02
C GLY A 162 -0.69 15.50 1.80
N GLY A 163 -0.24 14.42 1.15
CA GLY A 163 -0.04 13.13 1.80
C GLY A 163 -1.33 12.49 2.32
N PHE A 164 -1.19 11.54 3.23
CA PHE A 164 -2.32 10.97 3.98
C PHE A 164 -2.83 11.99 5.02
N ASP A 165 -4.12 12.00 5.29
CA ASP A 165 -4.64 12.77 6.45
C ASP A 165 -4.40 11.94 7.72
N ASP A 166 -3.62 12.48 8.67
CA ASP A 166 -3.29 11.80 9.93
C ASP A 166 -4.51 11.51 10.82
N GLU A 167 -5.60 12.24 10.60
CA GLU A 167 -6.84 12.02 11.31
C GLU A 167 -7.73 10.94 10.66
N ASP A 168 -7.40 10.48 9.43
CA ASP A 168 -8.13 9.41 8.78
C ASP A 168 -7.94 8.09 9.54
N LYS A 169 -9.04 7.59 10.08
CA LYS A 169 -9.10 6.29 10.78
C LYS A 169 -9.60 5.16 9.88
N PHE A 170 -9.95 5.50 8.64
CA PHE A 170 -10.61 4.58 7.75
C PHE A 170 -10.46 4.99 6.29
N ALA A 171 -10.17 4.02 5.40
CA ALA A 171 -10.06 4.18 3.94
C ALA A 171 -9.17 5.37 3.51
N GLU A 172 -8.08 5.61 4.24
CA GLU A 172 -7.09 6.67 4.00
C GLU A 172 -6.46 6.54 2.60
N ASP A 173 -6.33 5.32 2.13
CA ASP A 173 -5.83 4.97 0.80
C ASP A 173 -6.78 5.44 -0.32
N PHE A 174 -8.07 5.21 -0.15
CA PHE A 174 -9.10 5.71 -1.07
C PHE A 174 -9.19 7.24 -1.01
N HIS A 175 -9.20 7.82 0.19
CA HIS A 175 -9.27 9.27 0.37
C HIS A 175 -8.10 9.95 -0.35
N LEU A 176 -6.88 9.47 -0.17
CA LEU A 176 -5.70 10.01 -0.84
C LEU A 176 -5.76 9.78 -2.36
N SER A 177 -6.00 8.55 -2.82
CA SER A 177 -6.00 8.23 -4.25
C SER A 177 -7.09 8.96 -5.03
N SER A 178 -8.22 9.29 -4.40
CA SER A 178 -9.31 10.04 -5.01
C SER A 178 -8.94 11.48 -5.42
N LYS A 179 -7.85 12.04 -4.87
CA LYS A 179 -7.32 13.36 -5.20
C LYS A 179 -6.52 13.37 -6.52
N ILE A 180 -6.16 12.20 -7.06
CA ILE A 180 -5.37 12.05 -8.28
C ILE A 180 -6.27 12.12 -9.52
N SER A 181 -5.74 12.72 -10.60
CA SER A 181 -6.45 12.72 -11.87
C SER A 181 -6.60 11.30 -12.43
N PRO A 182 -7.81 10.88 -12.88
CA PRO A 182 -8.00 9.58 -13.52
C PRO A 182 -7.06 9.30 -14.71
N LYS A 183 -6.61 10.34 -15.40
CA LYS A 183 -5.69 10.22 -16.54
C LYS A 183 -4.25 9.89 -16.12
N LEU A 184 -3.89 10.19 -14.87
CA LEU A 184 -2.55 10.02 -14.31
C LEU A 184 -2.50 8.87 -13.29
N PHE A 185 -3.59 8.10 -13.22
CA PHE A 185 -3.73 6.89 -12.39
C PHE A 185 -3.79 5.63 -13.23
N LYS A 186 -3.14 4.56 -12.78
CA LYS A 186 -3.19 3.27 -13.48
C LYS A 186 -3.21 2.08 -12.53
N VAL A 187 -4.02 1.08 -12.87
CA VAL A 187 -3.93 -0.27 -12.31
C VAL A 187 -3.15 -1.15 -13.27
N VAL A 188 -2.00 -1.64 -12.82
CA VAL A 188 -1.14 -2.50 -13.64
C VAL A 188 -1.63 -3.94 -13.57
N ASN A 189 -1.57 -4.65 -14.71
CA ASN A 189 -1.93 -6.07 -14.78
C ASN A 189 -0.82 -6.96 -14.20
N LYS A 190 -0.40 -6.66 -12.95
CA LYS A 190 0.44 -7.49 -12.11
C LYS A 190 -0.38 -7.93 -10.91
N LYS A 191 -0.28 -9.22 -10.58
CA LYS A 191 -0.97 -9.79 -9.43
C LYS A 191 -0.06 -9.74 -8.21
N ILE A 192 -0.55 -9.16 -7.14
CA ILE A 192 0.06 -9.18 -5.83
C ILE A 192 -0.89 -9.90 -4.87
N TYR A 193 -0.36 -10.52 -3.84
CA TYR A 193 -1.14 -11.37 -2.97
C TYR A 193 -1.19 -10.77 -1.57
N THR A 194 -2.33 -10.95 -0.90
CA THR A 194 -2.55 -10.55 0.49
C THR A 194 -3.33 -11.63 1.22
N THR A 195 -3.43 -11.48 2.54
CA THR A 195 -4.22 -12.39 3.36
C THR A 195 -5.72 -12.09 3.28
N ALA A 196 -6.54 -13.11 3.55
CA ALA A 196 -7.99 -12.93 3.70
C ALA A 196 -8.41 -12.59 5.15
N ARG A 197 -7.46 -12.20 6.03
CA ARG A 197 -7.71 -11.98 7.48
C ARG A 197 -8.88 -11.04 7.73
N ARG A 198 -8.91 -9.90 7.03
CA ARG A 198 -9.94 -8.88 7.17
C ARG A 198 -11.33 -9.38 6.76
N PHE A 199 -11.43 -10.14 5.66
CA PHE A 199 -12.70 -10.77 5.25
C PHE A 199 -13.17 -11.83 6.23
N LYS A 200 -12.25 -12.60 6.81
CA LYS A 200 -12.57 -13.60 7.86
C LYS A 200 -13.09 -12.93 9.14
N LYS A 201 -12.49 -11.80 9.54
CA LYS A 201 -12.81 -11.10 10.79
C LYS A 201 -14.09 -10.28 10.69
N LYS A 202 -14.28 -9.50 9.63
CA LYS A 202 -15.38 -8.53 9.49
C LYS A 202 -16.51 -8.99 8.56
N GLY A 203 -16.24 -9.99 7.72
CA GLY A 203 -17.20 -10.51 6.75
C GLY A 203 -17.25 -9.69 5.45
N LEU A 204 -17.69 -10.36 4.38
CA LEU A 204 -17.74 -9.78 3.04
C LEU A 204 -18.72 -8.59 2.94
N PHE A 205 -19.93 -8.74 3.54
CA PHE A 205 -20.95 -7.68 3.50
C PHE A 205 -20.47 -6.37 4.12
N TYR A 206 -19.75 -6.45 5.24
CA TYR A 206 -19.16 -5.28 5.87
C TYR A 206 -18.16 -4.60 4.94
N MET A 207 -17.27 -5.35 4.30
CA MET A 207 -16.26 -4.81 3.38
C MET A 207 -16.89 -4.14 2.16
N VAL A 208 -17.94 -4.74 1.59
CA VAL A 208 -18.69 -4.16 0.46
C VAL A 208 -19.41 -2.87 0.89
N LYS A 209 -20.12 -2.90 2.03
CA LYS A 209 -20.79 -1.72 2.59
C LYS A 209 -19.80 -0.55 2.75
N VAL A 210 -18.67 -0.84 3.33
CA VAL A 210 -17.58 0.10 3.58
C VAL A 210 -17.08 0.73 2.27
N ALA A 211 -16.80 -0.08 1.25
CA ALA A 211 -16.35 0.42 -0.04
C ALA A 211 -17.40 1.35 -0.70
N ILE A 212 -18.68 0.98 -0.67
CA ILE A 212 -19.77 1.81 -1.20
C ILE A 212 -19.85 3.14 -0.45
N LEU A 213 -19.83 3.10 0.88
CA LEU A 213 -19.91 4.30 1.71
C LEU A 213 -18.73 5.24 1.48
N SER A 214 -17.51 4.71 1.29
CA SER A 214 -16.33 5.53 0.98
C SER A 214 -16.50 6.26 -0.36
N ILE A 215 -17.01 5.59 -1.39
CA ILE A 215 -17.25 6.20 -2.70
C ILE A 215 -18.33 7.31 -2.59
N MET A 216 -19.41 7.06 -1.86
CA MET A 216 -20.50 8.05 -1.66
C MET A 216 -20.04 9.27 -0.86
N ASN A 217 -19.09 9.10 0.06
CA ASN A 217 -18.60 10.15 0.95
C ASN A 217 -17.21 10.70 0.54
N LYS A 218 -16.76 10.47 -0.68
CA LYS A 218 -15.41 10.87 -1.13
C LYS A 218 -15.07 12.35 -0.92
N ASN A 219 -16.08 13.22 -0.94
CA ASN A 219 -15.96 14.67 -0.75
C ASN A 219 -16.29 15.10 0.70
N ASN A 220 -16.43 14.17 1.64
CA ASN A 220 -16.75 14.45 3.03
C ASN A 220 -15.59 13.97 3.94
N PRO A 221 -14.60 14.82 4.26
CA PRO A 221 -13.44 14.41 5.08
C PRO A 221 -13.83 13.89 6.46
N ALA A 222 -14.92 14.41 7.07
CA ALA A 222 -15.38 13.95 8.39
C ALA A 222 -15.76 12.45 8.40
N PHE A 223 -16.17 11.91 7.26
CA PHE A 223 -16.49 10.49 7.12
C PHE A 223 -15.26 9.60 7.39
N PHE A 224 -14.10 9.98 6.89
CA PHE A 224 -12.86 9.21 7.01
C PHE A 224 -12.23 9.32 8.41
N LYS A 225 -12.52 10.40 9.13
CA LYS A 225 -12.05 10.63 10.51
C LYS A 225 -12.83 9.84 11.57
N TYR A 226 -14.01 9.34 11.21
CA TYR A 226 -14.82 8.53 12.11
C TYR A 226 -14.30 7.09 12.15
N ASP A 227 -14.15 6.54 13.38
CA ASP A 227 -13.78 5.13 13.53
C ASP A 227 -15.00 4.23 13.27
N HIS A 228 -14.99 3.58 12.12
CA HIS A 228 -16.03 2.62 11.72
C HIS A 228 -15.78 1.21 12.30
N ASN A 229 -14.97 1.09 13.38
CA ASN A 229 -14.49 -0.19 13.91
C ASN A 229 -13.73 -1.03 12.86
N TYR A 230 -13.02 -0.35 11.96
CA TYR A 230 -12.36 -1.01 10.84
C TYR A 230 -11.10 -1.75 11.28
N TRP A 231 -10.39 -1.24 12.27
CA TRP A 231 -9.10 -1.74 12.75
C TRP A 231 -9.18 -2.66 13.97
N LEU A 232 -10.36 -2.96 14.48
CA LEU A 232 -10.59 -3.84 15.65
C LEU A 232 -10.52 -5.32 15.30
#